data_b20cfae28b015ccc96d0da5652d6e4a3
#
_entry.id   b20cfae28b015ccc96d0da5652d6e4a3
#
_cell.length_a   1.000
_cell.length_b   1.000
_cell.length_c   1.000
_cell.angle_alpha   90.00
_cell.angle_beta   90.00
_cell.angle_gamma   90.00
#
_symmetry.space_group_name_H-M   'P 1'
#
loop_
_entity.id
_entity.type
_entity.pdbx_description
1 polymer ?
#
loop_
_entity_poly.entity_id
_entity_poly.type
_entity_poly.pdbx_seq_one_letter_code
_entity_poly.pdbx_strand_id
1 'polypeptide(L)'
;GARGGFMGGGEIDRKLEHVGKLVRYLRSRCDIDKVLLMGHSGGATLMSAYQAVAENGPEIFRRSDMIYPCTVREKLEPADGIMLIDANYGNAVMSIISLDPAVVQEGCGTRLDPKYDIFDPKNGYAPDGAHYLPGFIRMYQRAQAKRNQALIDHAMERLRRIDGGEGDYTDDEPMIIAAADQPKPNNRLLPEDLRLLSHTKGVYPLLHGDGSVTHEQIRCLRTPECDRSFSMTYGMGANKN
;
A
#
# COMPACT_ATOMS: atom_id res chain seq x y z
N GLY A 1 -23.93 -12.05 -1.56
CA GLY A 1 -23.87 -10.93 -2.45
C GLY A 1 -22.44 -10.38 -2.51
N ALA A 2 -21.90 -10.17 -3.68
CA ALA A 2 -20.60 -9.55 -3.84
C ALA A 2 -20.75 -8.06 -3.49
N ARG A 3 -20.20 -7.62 -2.38
CA ARG A 3 -20.05 -6.21 -2.06
C ARG A 3 -19.07 -5.62 -3.07
N GLY A 4 -19.59 -5.10 -4.17
CA GLY A 4 -18.84 -4.61 -5.31
C GLY A 4 -18.73 -3.11 -5.33
N GLY A 5 -18.08 -2.55 -4.34
CA GLY A 5 -17.55 -1.20 -4.48
C GLY A 5 -16.44 -1.18 -5.53
N PHE A 6 -16.19 -0.07 -6.17
CA PHE A 6 -15.20 0.14 -7.25
C PHE A 6 -13.76 -0.32 -6.91
N MET A 7 -13.51 -0.69 -5.66
CA MET A 7 -12.26 -1.23 -5.11
C MET A 7 -12.51 -2.38 -4.12
N GLY A 8 -13.60 -3.11 -4.24
CA GLY A 8 -13.97 -4.16 -3.30
C GLY A 8 -12.98 -5.31 -3.23
N GLY A 9 -12.82 -5.89 -2.03
CA GLY A 9 -11.86 -6.97 -1.75
C GLY A 9 -11.98 -8.18 -2.69
N GLY A 10 -13.18 -8.50 -3.17
CA GLY A 10 -13.40 -9.57 -4.14
C GLY A 10 -12.74 -9.37 -5.51
N GLU A 11 -12.33 -8.17 -5.86
CA GLU A 11 -11.60 -7.95 -7.11
C GLU A 11 -10.15 -8.44 -7.07
N ILE A 12 -9.46 -8.31 -5.94
CA ILE A 12 -8.08 -8.81 -5.81
C ILE A 12 -8.09 -10.33 -5.89
N ASP A 13 -8.95 -10.99 -5.16
CA ASP A 13 -9.05 -12.45 -5.14
C ASP A 13 -9.32 -13.00 -6.55
N ARG A 14 -10.25 -12.39 -7.27
CA ARG A 14 -10.54 -12.75 -8.65
C ARG A 14 -9.33 -12.50 -9.57
N LYS A 15 -8.57 -11.44 -9.36
CA LYS A 15 -7.34 -11.17 -10.10
C LYS A 15 -6.27 -12.22 -9.81
N LEU A 16 -6.12 -12.65 -8.54
CA LEU A 16 -5.22 -13.74 -8.17
C LEU A 16 -5.60 -15.05 -8.89
N GLU A 17 -6.89 -15.39 -8.93
CA GLU A 17 -7.37 -16.56 -9.66
C GLU A 17 -7.15 -16.46 -11.17
N HIS A 18 -7.32 -15.27 -11.76
CA HIS A 18 -7.03 -15.05 -13.18
C HIS A 18 -5.54 -15.23 -13.49
N VAL A 19 -4.66 -14.69 -12.66
CA VAL A 19 -3.21 -14.92 -12.80
C VAL A 19 -2.91 -16.42 -12.67
N GLY A 20 -3.55 -17.10 -11.71
CA GLY A 20 -3.39 -18.55 -11.53
C GLY A 20 -3.78 -19.38 -12.75
N LYS A 21 -4.90 -19.02 -13.40
CA LYS A 21 -5.30 -19.65 -14.66
C LYS A 21 -4.26 -19.46 -15.76
N LEU A 22 -3.70 -18.25 -15.85
CA LEU A 22 -2.67 -17.95 -16.84
C LEU A 22 -1.36 -18.70 -16.56
N VAL A 23 -0.91 -18.73 -15.32
CA VAL A 23 0.29 -19.49 -14.91
C VAL A 23 0.12 -20.97 -15.22
N ARG A 24 -1.03 -21.57 -14.88
CA ARG A 24 -1.35 -22.96 -15.15
C ARG A 24 -1.38 -23.24 -16.67
N TYR A 25 -1.97 -22.34 -17.45
CA TYR A 25 -1.96 -22.45 -18.90
C TYR A 25 -0.55 -22.42 -19.47
N LEU A 26 0.29 -21.49 -19.05
CA LEU A 26 1.67 -21.40 -19.51
C LEU A 26 2.47 -22.66 -19.15
N ARG A 27 2.29 -23.18 -17.94
CA ARG A 27 2.95 -24.42 -17.50
C ARG A 27 2.48 -25.68 -18.24
N SER A 28 1.28 -25.66 -18.81
CA SER A 28 0.79 -26.79 -19.60
C SER A 28 1.37 -26.84 -21.02
N ARG A 29 2.09 -25.82 -21.44
CA ARG A 29 2.73 -25.76 -22.76
C ARG A 29 4.08 -26.43 -22.74
N CYS A 30 4.36 -27.24 -23.75
CA CYS A 30 5.63 -27.96 -23.87
C CYS A 30 6.82 -27.10 -24.34
N ASP A 31 6.55 -25.88 -24.79
CA ASP A 31 7.54 -24.91 -25.28
C ASP A 31 7.90 -23.84 -24.23
N ILE A 32 7.43 -23.97 -22.99
CA ILE A 32 7.69 -23.06 -21.90
C ILE A 32 8.35 -23.80 -20.72
N ASP A 33 9.60 -23.47 -20.44
CA ASP A 33 10.35 -24.05 -19.32
C ASP A 33 10.18 -23.31 -18.01
N LYS A 34 10.02 -21.97 -18.09
CA LYS A 34 9.96 -21.08 -16.93
C LYS A 34 8.86 -20.04 -17.07
N VAL A 35 8.17 -19.76 -15.98
CA VAL A 35 7.18 -18.70 -15.88
C VAL A 35 7.68 -17.64 -14.90
N LEU A 36 7.88 -16.43 -15.41
CA LEU A 36 8.27 -15.27 -14.62
C LEU A 36 7.09 -14.30 -14.54
N LEU A 37 6.75 -13.88 -13.33
CA LEU A 37 5.77 -12.83 -13.13
C LEU A 37 6.47 -11.47 -13.16
N MET A 38 5.95 -10.55 -13.94
CA MET A 38 6.40 -9.17 -13.94
C MET A 38 5.24 -8.26 -13.57
N GLY A 39 5.46 -7.38 -12.61
CA GLY A 39 4.50 -6.38 -12.22
C GLY A 39 5.12 -5.01 -12.07
N HIS A 40 4.41 -3.98 -12.51
CA HIS A 40 4.77 -2.58 -12.32
C HIS A 40 3.74 -1.91 -11.42
N SER A 41 4.21 -1.07 -10.49
CA SER A 41 3.32 -0.29 -9.61
C SER A 41 2.36 -1.17 -8.81
N GLY A 42 1.06 -0.92 -8.86
CA GLY A 42 0.03 -1.78 -8.27
C GLY A 42 0.01 -3.21 -8.85
N GLY A 43 0.46 -3.39 -10.09
CA GLY A 43 0.68 -4.71 -10.68
C GLY A 43 1.80 -5.48 -9.99
N ALA A 44 2.86 -4.80 -9.54
CA ALA A 44 3.93 -5.43 -8.76
C ALA A 44 3.41 -5.91 -7.40
N THR A 45 2.60 -5.10 -6.73
CA THR A 45 1.93 -5.51 -5.48
C THR A 45 1.02 -6.72 -5.70
N LEU A 46 0.27 -6.75 -6.81
CA LEU A 46 -0.59 -7.89 -7.15
C LEU A 46 0.23 -9.17 -7.42
N MET A 47 1.33 -9.07 -8.16
CA MET A 47 2.19 -10.23 -8.43
C MET A 47 2.87 -10.74 -7.16
N SER A 48 3.27 -9.84 -6.27
CA SER A 48 3.79 -10.20 -4.95
C SER A 48 2.75 -10.95 -4.11
N ALA A 49 1.52 -10.45 -4.08
CA ALA A 49 0.41 -11.13 -3.37
C ALA A 49 0.10 -12.49 -4.00
N TYR A 50 0.09 -12.59 -5.33
CA TYR A 50 -0.10 -13.85 -6.03
C TYR A 50 0.94 -14.89 -5.62
N GLN A 51 2.22 -14.54 -5.73
CA GLN A 51 3.31 -15.46 -5.40
C GLN A 51 3.25 -15.88 -3.93
N ALA A 52 2.97 -14.94 -3.03
CA ALA A 52 2.83 -15.24 -1.61
C ALA A 52 1.70 -16.26 -1.32
N VAL A 53 0.54 -16.09 -1.96
CA VAL A 53 -0.58 -17.04 -1.84
C VAL A 53 -0.26 -18.37 -2.50
N ALA A 54 0.39 -18.35 -3.65
CA ALA A 54 0.76 -19.57 -4.37
C ALA A 54 1.74 -20.45 -3.59
N GLU A 55 2.70 -19.83 -2.91
CA GLU A 55 3.72 -20.54 -2.12
C GLU A 55 3.23 -20.99 -0.73
N ASN A 56 2.42 -20.16 -0.08
CA ASN A 56 2.07 -20.35 1.33
C ASN A 56 0.57 -20.70 1.57
N GLY A 57 -0.23 -20.64 0.51
CA GLY A 57 -1.68 -20.80 0.61
C GLY A 57 -2.41 -19.50 0.98
N PRO A 58 -3.74 -19.46 0.76
CA PRO A 58 -4.55 -18.26 1.00
C PRO A 58 -4.71 -17.93 2.49
N GLU A 59 -4.37 -18.86 3.38
CA GLU A 59 -4.52 -18.70 4.83
C GLU A 59 -3.68 -17.54 5.39
N ILE A 60 -2.58 -17.19 4.71
CA ILE A 60 -1.77 -16.02 5.09
C ILE A 60 -2.55 -14.70 5.07
N PHE A 61 -3.68 -14.67 4.34
CA PHE A 61 -4.59 -13.52 4.23
C PHE A 61 -6.00 -13.83 4.76
N ARG A 62 -6.13 -14.76 5.74
CA ARG A 62 -7.40 -15.12 6.38
C ARG A 62 -7.37 -14.97 7.89
N ARG A 63 -6.75 -13.91 8.37
CA ARG A 63 -6.70 -13.62 9.80
C ARG A 63 -8.07 -13.16 10.29
N SER A 64 -8.38 -13.45 11.55
CA SER A 64 -9.66 -13.10 12.17
C SER A 64 -9.91 -11.60 12.33
N ASP A 65 -8.85 -10.80 12.27
CA ASP A 65 -8.89 -9.34 12.33
C ASP A 65 -9.03 -8.66 10.96
N MET A 66 -9.11 -9.44 9.88
CA MET A 66 -9.30 -8.89 8.53
C MET A 66 -10.78 -8.68 8.24
N ILE A 67 -11.12 -7.46 7.81
CA ILE A 67 -12.49 -7.12 7.38
C ILE A 67 -12.87 -7.92 6.13
N TYR A 68 -11.93 -8.09 5.22
CA TYR A 68 -12.10 -8.86 3.98
C TYR A 68 -11.03 -9.95 3.90
N PRO A 69 -11.29 -11.13 4.47
CA PRO A 69 -10.36 -12.24 4.36
C PRO A 69 -10.30 -12.75 2.92
N CYS A 70 -9.17 -13.29 2.53
CA CYS A 70 -8.96 -13.86 1.19
C CYS A 70 -9.96 -14.96 0.88
N THR A 71 -10.65 -14.88 -0.25
CA THR A 71 -11.67 -15.85 -0.68
C THR A 71 -11.17 -16.83 -1.73
N VAL A 72 -9.92 -16.74 -2.15
CA VAL A 72 -9.30 -17.70 -3.09
C VAL A 72 -9.41 -19.11 -2.52
N ARG A 73 -10.06 -20.00 -3.29
CA ARG A 73 -10.28 -21.41 -2.88
C ARG A 73 -9.40 -22.39 -3.63
N GLU A 74 -9.01 -22.04 -4.84
CA GLU A 74 -8.15 -22.87 -5.67
C GLU A 74 -6.70 -22.81 -5.19
N LYS A 75 -6.03 -23.95 -5.26
CA LYS A 75 -4.57 -23.96 -5.10
C LYS A 75 -3.94 -23.24 -6.28
N LEU A 76 -3.22 -22.17 -6.00
CA LEU A 76 -2.44 -21.45 -7.00
C LEU A 76 -1.08 -22.10 -7.18
N GLU A 77 -0.58 -22.10 -8.41
CA GLU A 77 0.76 -22.59 -8.72
C GLU A 77 1.76 -21.43 -8.66
N PRO A 78 2.86 -21.55 -7.90
CA PRO A 78 3.86 -20.49 -7.85
C PRO A 78 4.57 -20.37 -9.21
N ALA A 79 4.95 -19.16 -9.58
CA ALA A 79 5.86 -18.92 -10.68
C ALA A 79 7.30 -19.27 -10.29
N ASP A 80 8.18 -19.38 -11.29
CA ASP A 80 9.61 -19.66 -11.07
C ASP A 80 10.40 -18.43 -10.61
N GLY A 81 9.86 -17.26 -10.83
CA GLY A 81 10.45 -16.00 -10.39
C GLY A 81 9.49 -14.83 -10.50
N ILE A 82 9.89 -13.74 -9.86
CA ILE A 82 9.11 -12.51 -9.83
C ILE A 82 10.01 -11.31 -10.10
N MET A 83 9.51 -10.38 -10.91
CA MET A 83 10.14 -9.09 -11.18
C MET A 83 9.19 -7.98 -10.74
N LEU A 84 9.60 -7.21 -9.74
CA LEU A 84 8.83 -6.12 -9.17
C LEU A 84 9.45 -4.79 -9.60
N ILE A 85 8.72 -4.02 -10.39
CA ILE A 85 9.16 -2.74 -10.91
C ILE A 85 8.35 -1.65 -10.23
N ASP A 86 9.02 -0.79 -9.48
CA ASP A 86 8.40 0.34 -8.77
C ASP A 86 7.15 -0.07 -7.97
N ALA A 87 7.27 -1.15 -7.21
CA ALA A 87 6.18 -1.69 -6.41
C ALA A 87 5.78 -0.71 -5.30
N ASN A 88 4.49 -0.49 -5.13
CA ASN A 88 3.99 0.22 -3.95
C ASN A 88 3.73 -0.75 -2.79
N TYR A 89 3.51 -0.19 -1.60
CA TYR A 89 3.27 -0.98 -0.37
C TYR A 89 1.84 -1.57 -0.28
N GLY A 90 1.01 -1.39 -1.31
CA GLY A 90 -0.40 -1.72 -1.27
C GLY A 90 -1.26 -0.58 -0.71
N ASN A 91 -2.53 -0.57 -1.13
CA ASN A 91 -3.45 0.54 -0.85
C ASN A 91 -3.65 0.81 0.64
N ALA A 92 -3.68 -0.22 1.48
CA ALA A 92 -3.86 -0.05 2.92
C ALA A 92 -2.74 0.80 3.55
N VAL A 93 -1.48 0.47 3.25
CA VAL A 93 -0.32 1.22 3.74
C VAL A 93 -0.28 2.61 3.11
N MET A 94 -0.50 2.70 1.79
CA MET A 94 -0.52 3.98 1.08
C MET A 94 -1.59 4.93 1.64
N SER A 95 -2.77 4.42 1.98
CA SER A 95 -3.84 5.21 2.60
C SER A 95 -3.42 5.76 3.97
N ILE A 96 -2.82 4.92 4.81
CA ILE A 96 -2.37 5.34 6.14
C ILE A 96 -1.33 6.46 6.03
N ILE A 97 -0.29 6.27 5.22
CA ILE A 97 0.79 7.26 5.09
C ILE A 97 0.37 8.54 4.35
N SER A 98 -0.75 8.49 3.63
CA SER A 98 -1.29 9.64 2.90
C SER A 98 -2.29 10.46 3.72
N LEU A 99 -2.73 9.96 4.86
CA LEU A 99 -3.75 10.59 5.68
C LEU A 99 -3.16 11.76 6.47
N ASP A 100 -3.71 12.95 6.30
CA ASP A 100 -3.28 14.12 7.05
C ASP A 100 -3.90 14.15 8.46
N PRO A 101 -3.12 13.99 9.53
CA PRO A 101 -3.63 14.04 10.88
C PRO A 101 -3.99 15.45 11.37
N ALA A 102 -3.61 16.49 10.64
CA ALA A 102 -3.93 17.86 11.00
C ALA A 102 -5.42 18.19 10.82
N VAL A 103 -6.15 17.42 10.02
CA VAL A 103 -7.59 17.63 9.82
C VAL A 103 -8.34 17.46 11.13
N VAL A 104 -9.05 18.52 11.57
CA VAL A 104 -9.81 18.54 12.83
C VAL A 104 -11.29 18.23 12.66
N GLN A 105 -11.78 18.23 11.43
CA GLN A 105 -13.18 17.95 11.12
C GLN A 105 -13.29 17.18 9.83
N GLU A 106 -13.78 15.96 9.93
CA GLU A 106 -14.06 15.15 8.73
C GLU A 106 -15.19 15.82 7.89
N GLY A 107 -15.12 15.59 6.60
CA GLY A 107 -16.08 16.13 5.64
C GLY A 107 -15.73 17.49 5.05
N CYS A 108 -14.98 18.36 5.72
CA CYS A 108 -14.57 19.64 5.13
C CYS A 108 -13.06 19.76 4.81
N GLY A 109 -12.20 19.10 5.57
CA GLY A 109 -10.76 19.04 5.31
C GLY A 109 -9.96 20.35 5.36
N THR A 110 -10.64 21.48 5.58
CA THR A 110 -10.03 22.82 5.53
C THR A 110 -9.60 23.35 6.91
N ARG A 111 -10.14 22.79 7.98
CA ARG A 111 -9.72 23.14 9.35
C ARG A 111 -8.60 22.23 9.79
N LEU A 112 -7.45 22.82 10.00
CA LEU A 112 -6.23 22.11 10.39
C LEU A 112 -5.81 22.50 11.80
N ASP A 113 -5.31 21.51 12.55
CA ASP A 113 -4.61 21.75 13.81
C ASP A 113 -3.12 22.02 13.47
N PRO A 114 -2.62 23.23 13.71
CA PRO A 114 -1.24 23.60 13.37
C PRO A 114 -0.20 22.74 14.11
N LYS A 115 -0.58 22.08 15.17
CA LYS A 115 0.28 21.15 15.89
C LYS A 115 0.73 19.95 15.01
N TYR A 116 -0.09 19.56 14.05
CA TYR A 116 0.18 18.42 13.17
C TYR A 116 0.45 18.83 11.73
N ASP A 117 0.44 20.12 11.42
CA ASP A 117 0.68 20.60 10.07
C ASP A 117 2.15 20.39 9.69
N ILE A 118 2.39 19.48 8.74
CA ILE A 118 3.73 19.20 8.22
C ILE A 118 4.27 20.32 7.33
N PHE A 119 3.46 21.25 6.92
CA PHE A 119 3.89 22.42 6.13
C PHE A 119 4.13 23.66 7.00
N ASP A 120 3.90 23.59 8.30
CA ASP A 120 4.23 24.70 9.22
C ASP A 120 5.75 24.73 9.46
N PRO A 121 6.43 25.85 9.16
CA PRO A 121 7.85 26.01 9.47
C PRO A 121 8.19 25.79 10.96
N LYS A 122 7.25 26.05 11.87
CA LYS A 122 7.45 25.81 13.30
C LYS A 122 7.60 24.31 13.63
N ASN A 123 7.06 23.45 12.79
CA ASN A 123 7.17 22.02 12.91
C ASN A 123 8.42 21.45 12.22
N GLY A 124 9.13 22.27 11.45
CA GLY A 124 10.36 21.88 10.77
C GLY A 124 10.24 21.84 9.23
N TYR A 125 9.17 22.37 8.68
CA TYR A 125 9.04 22.48 7.22
C TYR A 125 9.97 23.55 6.66
N ALA A 126 10.63 23.25 5.54
CA ALA A 126 11.30 24.22 4.70
C ALA A 126 11.12 23.82 3.22
N PRO A 127 10.99 24.79 2.28
CA PRO A 127 10.73 24.50 0.87
C PRO A 127 11.84 23.71 0.17
N ASP A 128 13.06 23.86 0.64
CA ASP A 128 14.27 23.18 0.15
C ASP A 128 14.56 21.84 0.82
N GLY A 129 13.80 21.48 1.84
CA GLY A 129 13.88 20.22 2.56
C GLY A 129 13.47 20.37 4.01
N ALA A 130 12.53 19.55 4.45
CA ALA A 130 12.03 19.59 5.81
C ALA A 130 12.98 18.87 6.79
N HIS A 131 13.08 19.41 8.00
CA HIS A 131 13.85 18.84 9.11
C HIS A 131 12.97 18.72 10.35
N TYR A 132 12.19 17.65 10.41
CA TYR A 132 11.33 17.38 11.56
C TYR A 132 12.10 16.76 12.70
N LEU A 133 11.83 17.24 13.91
CA LEU A 133 12.36 16.61 15.10
C LEU A 133 11.73 15.21 15.32
N PRO A 134 12.47 14.23 15.86
CA PRO A 134 11.94 12.90 16.13
C PRO A 134 10.68 12.89 17.00
N GLY A 135 10.54 13.86 17.89
CA GLY A 135 9.33 14.03 18.71
C GLY A 135 8.11 14.39 17.87
N PHE A 136 8.27 15.30 16.92
CA PHE A 136 7.20 15.67 15.98
C PHE A 136 6.79 14.49 15.09
N ILE A 137 7.76 13.79 14.50
CA ILE A 137 7.50 12.63 13.64
C ILE A 137 6.65 11.59 14.39
N ARG A 138 7.04 11.22 15.60
CA ARG A 138 6.27 10.25 16.41
C ARG A 138 4.87 10.74 16.76
N MET A 139 4.74 12.02 17.04
CA MET A 139 3.45 12.64 17.35
C MET A 139 2.54 12.63 16.13
N TYR A 140 3.06 13.01 14.97
CA TYR A 140 2.35 13.03 13.69
C TYR A 140 1.87 11.63 13.32
N GLN A 141 2.76 10.64 13.30
CA GLN A 141 2.42 9.25 12.96
C GLN A 141 1.38 8.63 13.91
N ARG A 142 1.44 8.94 15.20
CA ARG A 142 0.41 8.52 16.17
C ARG A 142 -0.94 9.16 15.88
N ALA A 143 -0.94 10.42 15.50
CA ALA A 143 -2.16 11.12 15.13
C ALA A 143 -2.75 10.57 13.80
N GLN A 144 -1.90 10.23 12.82
CA GLN A 144 -2.33 9.51 11.60
C GLN A 144 -3.02 8.18 11.95
N ALA A 145 -2.37 7.36 12.76
CA ALA A 145 -2.92 6.08 13.19
C ALA A 145 -4.27 6.25 13.92
N LYS A 146 -4.37 7.25 14.80
CA LYS A 146 -5.61 7.55 15.52
C LYS A 146 -6.73 7.98 14.57
N ARG A 147 -6.43 8.87 13.61
CA ARG A 147 -7.41 9.31 12.61
C ARG A 147 -7.85 8.14 11.74
N ASN A 148 -6.89 7.32 11.28
CA ASN A 148 -7.19 6.14 10.49
C ASN A 148 -8.12 5.17 11.23
N GLN A 149 -7.86 4.90 12.50
CA GLN A 149 -8.72 4.03 13.30
C GLN A 149 -10.14 4.60 13.44
N ALA A 150 -10.26 5.90 13.70
CA ALA A 150 -11.58 6.55 13.80
C ALA A 150 -12.38 6.46 12.48
N LEU A 151 -11.70 6.57 11.34
CA LEU A 151 -12.33 6.40 10.03
C LEU A 151 -12.78 4.95 9.79
N ILE A 152 -11.96 3.98 10.18
CA ILE A 152 -12.33 2.55 10.12
C ILE A 152 -13.55 2.28 11.01
N ASP A 153 -13.54 2.75 12.25
CA ASP A 153 -14.64 2.56 13.19
C ASP A 153 -15.93 3.16 12.64
N HIS A 154 -15.85 4.36 12.06
CA HIS A 154 -16.99 5.00 11.41
C HIS A 154 -17.50 4.20 10.21
N ALA A 155 -16.60 3.73 9.33
CA ALA A 155 -16.99 2.91 8.18
C ALA A 155 -17.65 1.59 8.63
N MET A 156 -17.12 0.94 9.65
CA MET A 156 -17.69 -0.30 10.20
C MET A 156 -19.08 -0.07 10.81
N GLU A 157 -19.29 1.08 11.47
CA GLU A 157 -20.61 1.45 11.97
C GLU A 157 -21.59 1.68 10.84
N ARG A 158 -21.17 2.37 9.79
CA ARG A 158 -22.00 2.60 8.60
C ARG A 158 -22.40 1.28 7.93
N LEU A 159 -21.47 0.38 7.75
CA LEU A 159 -21.75 -0.96 7.18
C LEU A 159 -22.75 -1.75 8.02
N ARG A 160 -22.64 -1.72 9.36
CA ARG A 160 -23.61 -2.38 10.25
C ARG A 160 -25.02 -1.80 10.09
N ARG A 161 -25.15 -0.49 9.92
CA ARG A 161 -26.44 0.17 9.70
C ARG A 161 -27.03 -0.21 8.34
N ILE A 162 -26.22 -0.23 7.29
CA ILE A 162 -26.65 -0.69 5.95
C ILE A 162 -27.13 -2.15 6.01
N ASP A 163 -26.39 -3.03 6.69
CA ASP A 163 -26.79 -4.43 6.88
C ASP A 163 -28.11 -4.53 7.67
N GLY A 164 -28.41 -3.58 8.55
CA GLY A 164 -29.67 -3.44 9.28
C GLY A 164 -30.79 -2.81 8.46
N GLY A 165 -30.57 -2.46 7.20
CA GLY A 165 -31.59 -1.82 6.33
C GLY A 165 -31.74 -0.31 6.54
N GLU A 166 -30.75 0.34 7.13
CA GLU A 166 -30.73 1.78 7.35
C GLU A 166 -29.93 2.51 6.25
N GLY A 167 -30.49 3.62 5.75
CA GLY A 167 -29.86 4.47 4.76
C GLY A 167 -30.33 4.23 3.33
N ASP A 168 -29.70 4.93 2.38
CA ASP A 168 -30.10 4.94 0.97
C ASP A 168 -29.43 3.83 0.14
N TYR A 169 -28.50 3.10 0.72
CA TYR A 169 -27.70 2.05 0.07
C TYR A 169 -27.97 0.69 0.71
N THR A 170 -27.89 -0.37 -0.08
CA THR A 170 -28.26 -1.72 0.35
C THR A 170 -27.08 -2.60 0.74
N ASP A 171 -25.86 -2.30 0.28
CA ASP A 171 -24.68 -3.11 0.52
C ASP A 171 -23.40 -2.32 0.77
N ASP A 172 -23.33 -1.06 0.35
CA ASP A 172 -22.17 -0.17 0.51
C ASP A 172 -22.60 1.27 0.28
N GLU A 173 -21.79 2.23 0.69
CA GLU A 173 -22.00 3.66 0.42
C GLU A 173 -20.66 4.36 0.13
N PRO A 174 -20.66 5.45 -0.69
CA PRO A 174 -19.45 6.21 -0.92
C PRO A 174 -19.03 6.97 0.35
N MET A 175 -17.75 6.84 0.72
CA MET A 175 -17.15 7.56 1.83
C MET A 175 -16.06 8.49 1.31
N ILE A 176 -16.22 9.80 1.57
CA ILE A 176 -15.25 10.82 1.20
C ILE A 176 -14.39 11.14 2.41
N ILE A 177 -13.09 10.91 2.28
CA ILE A 177 -12.10 11.19 3.32
C ILE A 177 -11.29 12.41 2.89
N ALA A 178 -11.42 13.49 3.66
CA ALA A 178 -10.69 14.72 3.39
C ALA A 178 -9.20 14.56 3.65
N ALA A 179 -8.36 15.22 2.84
CA ALA A 179 -6.90 15.24 2.99
C ALA A 179 -6.30 13.82 3.22
N ALA A 180 -6.70 12.89 2.38
CA ALA A 180 -6.17 11.54 2.32
C ALA A 180 -5.20 11.36 1.12
N ASP A 181 -4.75 12.44 0.56
CA ASP A 181 -3.88 12.49 -0.62
C ASP A 181 -2.58 13.24 -0.28
N GLN A 182 -1.88 12.76 0.74
CA GLN A 182 -0.62 13.32 1.23
C GLN A 182 0.59 12.37 1.02
N PRO A 183 0.67 11.59 -0.07
CA PRO A 183 1.80 10.66 -0.25
C PRO A 183 3.11 11.41 -0.44
N LYS A 184 3.07 12.55 -1.11
CA LYS A 184 4.24 13.36 -1.40
C LYS A 184 4.93 13.92 -0.16
N PRO A 185 4.22 14.53 0.81
CA PRO A 185 4.83 14.93 2.06
C PRO A 185 5.38 13.75 2.84
N ASN A 186 4.64 12.67 2.96
CA ASN A 186 5.09 11.48 3.68
C ASN A 186 6.35 10.85 3.07
N ASN A 187 6.38 10.73 1.75
CA ASN A 187 7.51 10.12 1.06
C ASN A 187 8.77 11.01 1.02
N ARG A 188 8.60 12.32 1.13
CA ARG A 188 9.72 13.27 1.01
C ARG A 188 10.14 13.88 2.32
N LEU A 189 9.18 14.12 3.19
CA LEU A 189 9.36 14.94 4.36
C LEU A 189 9.44 14.11 5.63
N LEU A 190 8.69 13.00 5.72
CA LEU A 190 8.72 12.10 6.84
C LEU A 190 9.50 10.84 6.45
N PRO A 191 10.61 10.55 7.13
CA PRO A 191 11.35 9.33 6.84
C PRO A 191 10.51 8.09 7.18
N GLU A 192 10.42 7.19 6.21
CA GLU A 192 9.83 5.88 6.42
C GLU A 192 10.75 5.00 7.26
N ASP A 193 10.19 4.12 8.08
CA ASP A 193 10.99 3.11 8.75
C ASP A 193 11.28 1.96 7.78
N LEU A 194 12.31 2.14 6.97
CA LEU A 194 12.74 1.17 5.97
C LEU A 194 13.13 -0.18 6.56
N ARG A 195 13.41 -0.26 7.87
CA ARG A 195 13.74 -1.52 8.55
C ARG A 195 12.57 -2.50 8.57
N LEU A 196 11.35 -1.98 8.54
CA LEU A 196 10.13 -2.79 8.55
C LEU A 196 9.72 -3.27 7.15
N LEU A 197 10.17 -2.60 6.10
CA LEU A 197 9.57 -2.72 4.78
C LEU A 197 10.48 -3.34 3.71
N SER A 198 11.77 -3.47 3.95
CA SER A 198 12.61 -3.46 2.78
C SER A 198 13.89 -4.28 2.81
N HIS A 199 13.99 -5.26 3.65
CA HIS A 199 15.13 -6.17 3.58
C HIS A 199 14.71 -7.61 3.77
N THR A 200 15.37 -8.48 3.03
CA THR A 200 15.22 -9.92 3.19
C THR A 200 15.95 -10.39 4.45
N LYS A 201 15.48 -11.51 5.01
CA LYS A 201 16.18 -12.16 6.13
C LYS A 201 17.51 -12.80 5.71
N GLY A 202 17.57 -13.26 4.47
CA GLY A 202 18.74 -13.94 3.90
C GLY A 202 19.55 -13.06 2.97
N VAL A 203 20.72 -13.56 2.61
CA VAL A 203 21.61 -12.98 1.61
C VAL A 203 21.29 -13.60 0.27
N TYR A 204 21.19 -12.78 -0.75
CA TYR A 204 20.84 -13.18 -2.12
C TYR A 204 21.83 -12.60 -3.13
N PRO A 205 22.02 -13.24 -4.29
CA PRO A 205 22.79 -12.66 -5.37
C PRO A 205 22.05 -11.47 -5.97
N LEU A 206 22.71 -10.33 -6.06
CA LEU A 206 22.22 -9.12 -6.73
C LEU A 206 23.06 -8.85 -7.96
N LEU A 207 22.41 -8.84 -9.13
CA LEU A 207 23.03 -8.47 -10.40
C LEU A 207 22.97 -6.95 -10.56
N HIS A 208 24.14 -6.34 -10.78
CA HIS A 208 24.30 -4.91 -11.03
C HIS A 208 24.31 -4.59 -12.53
N GLY A 209 24.08 -3.32 -12.87
CA GLY A 209 24.00 -2.85 -14.25
C GLY A 209 25.32 -3.00 -15.05
N ASP A 210 26.44 -3.15 -14.37
CA ASP A 210 27.76 -3.44 -14.97
C ASP A 210 28.02 -4.94 -15.17
N GLY A 211 27.05 -5.80 -14.82
CA GLY A 211 27.14 -7.25 -14.91
C GLY A 211 27.81 -7.90 -13.69
N SER A 212 28.25 -7.14 -12.71
CA SER A 212 28.79 -7.70 -11.46
C SER A 212 27.67 -8.29 -10.60
N VAL A 213 28.03 -9.25 -9.74
CA VAL A 213 27.09 -9.86 -8.79
C VAL A 213 27.65 -9.72 -7.38
N THR A 214 26.90 -9.07 -6.52
CA THR A 214 27.17 -9.05 -5.07
C THR A 214 26.24 -9.99 -4.34
N HIS A 215 26.60 -10.39 -3.12
CA HIS A 215 25.75 -11.20 -2.26
C HIS A 215 25.44 -10.40 -1.01
N GLU A 216 24.20 -9.95 -0.91
CA GLU A 216 23.76 -9.13 0.21
C GLU A 216 22.27 -9.31 0.49
N GLN A 217 21.79 -8.78 1.61
CA GLN A 217 20.37 -8.68 1.85
C GLN A 217 19.77 -7.71 0.84
N ILE A 218 18.66 -8.11 0.21
CA ILE A 218 17.91 -7.19 -0.65
C ILE A 218 17.31 -6.12 0.26
N ARG A 219 17.72 -4.89 0.05
CA ARG A 219 17.27 -3.72 0.79
C ARG A 219 16.48 -2.81 -0.12
N CYS A 220 15.67 -1.94 0.45
CA CYS A 220 15.13 -0.81 -0.29
C CYS A 220 16.30 0.07 -0.74
N LEU A 221 16.43 0.23 -2.04
CA LEU A 221 17.51 1.05 -2.62
C LEU A 221 17.24 2.54 -2.54
N ARG A 222 16.05 2.95 -2.07
CA ARG A 222 15.77 4.37 -1.82
C ARG A 222 16.49 4.81 -0.57
N THR A 223 17.56 5.52 -0.79
CA THR A 223 18.17 6.31 0.27
C THR A 223 17.54 7.72 0.28
N PRO A 224 17.61 8.45 1.39
CA PRO A 224 17.16 9.85 1.44
C PRO A 224 17.81 10.72 0.36
N GLU A 225 19.02 10.41 -0.05
CA GLU A 225 19.74 11.12 -1.11
C GLU A 225 19.21 10.82 -2.51
N CYS A 226 18.68 9.63 -2.73
CA CYS A 226 18.05 9.25 -4.00
C CYS A 226 16.65 9.81 -4.18
N ASP A 227 16.07 10.39 -3.15
CA ASP A 227 14.66 10.75 -3.11
C ASP A 227 14.28 11.92 -4.02
N ARG A 228 15.24 12.74 -4.40
CA ARG A 228 14.98 13.93 -5.23
C ARG A 228 14.48 13.59 -6.63
N SER A 229 14.80 12.43 -7.17
CA SER A 229 14.44 12.06 -8.54
C SER A 229 13.15 11.25 -8.63
N PHE A 230 12.79 10.49 -7.61
CA PHE A 230 11.67 9.55 -7.69
C PHE A 230 10.38 9.98 -7.02
N SER A 231 10.45 10.79 -6.00
CA SER A 231 9.26 11.27 -5.32
C SER A 231 8.32 12.06 -6.23
N MET A 232 8.85 12.59 -7.32
CA MET A 232 8.09 13.35 -8.29
C MET A 232 7.12 12.53 -9.13
N THR A 233 7.44 11.27 -9.36
CA THR A 233 6.66 10.46 -10.28
C THR A 233 5.50 9.76 -9.62
N TYR A 234 5.52 9.67 -8.31
CA TYR A 234 4.65 8.71 -7.68
C TYR A 234 3.60 9.26 -6.75
N GLY A 235 3.73 10.42 -6.30
CA GLY A 235 2.64 11.00 -5.59
C GLY A 235 1.51 11.35 -6.55
N MET A 236 0.42 10.64 -6.51
CA MET A 236 -0.78 11.09 -7.24
C MET A 236 -1.19 12.49 -6.81
N GLY A 237 -0.90 12.86 -5.58
CA GLY A 237 -1.00 14.24 -5.11
C GLY A 237 0.07 15.18 -5.64
N ALA A 238 1.18 14.67 -6.18
CA ALA A 238 2.27 15.50 -6.68
C ALA A 238 1.86 16.43 -7.82
N ASN A 239 0.83 16.08 -8.54
CA ASN A 239 0.35 16.81 -9.71
C ASN A 239 -0.84 17.70 -9.42
N LYS A 240 -1.25 17.81 -8.18
CA LYS A 240 -2.41 18.57 -7.76
C LYS A 240 -1.97 19.77 -6.94
N ASN A 241 -1.35 20.68 -7.60
CA ASN A 241 -1.12 22.02 -7.07
C ASN A 241 -2.25 22.93 -7.51
#